data_8347998f2ca6d8b707692267254b0f18
#
_entry.id   8347998f2ca6d8b707692267254b0f18
#
_cell.length_a   1.000
_cell.length_b   1.000
_cell.length_c   1.000
_cell.angle_alpha   90.00
_cell.angle_beta   90.00
_cell.angle_gamma   90.00
#
_symmetry.space_group_name_H-M   'P 1'
#
loop_
_entity.id
_entity.type
_entity.pdbx_description
1 polymer ?
#
loop_
_entity_poly.entity_id
_entity_poly.type
_entity_poly.pdbx_seq_one_letter_code
_entity_poly.pdbx_strand_id
1 'polypeptide(L)'
;VTKLAEDRAEQFKRAPDKVAQEIDKRLRADLRKIGDFSRIHPLPQSGQDVPDDMDARLVVLGIDHPYGKGGGSAAEAAAKAIFESRGNTPRLFRNTLVFLAVDQTRLQDLDEAARRFLAWESIVAEKDTLDLSPHQVRQAEAQKDAADGVVTARLPEAYQWLLVPVQASPQASVEWQAFRLTGQDALAVRASKKLKNDELLVTALAGTRLRMELDRVPLWRGDHVAIKQLAEDFARYVYLPRLKDTAVLLAAVRDGLGLLLWHQESFAYADSFDEAAGRYRGLRIGQHQLIAGGDAAGLLVRPEVAQRQVERDAGGRAAGGEGATGEPPAGDPEARPGGTGQAPSGPGSGPAEAPKPPRPKRFHGSVALDPTRVGRDASRVGDEVIAHLAGLLGATVKVTLEIEADIPGGVPDTVVRTVTENSKTLKFSNHGFEAE
;
A
#
# COMPACT_ATOMS: atom_id res chain seq x y z
N VAL A 1 -6.60 15.30 50.97
CA VAL A 1 -5.86 14.97 49.74
C VAL A 1 -6.57 15.50 48.51
N THR A 2 -7.93 15.40 48.41
CA THR A 2 -8.70 15.86 47.21
C THR A 2 -8.52 17.35 46.95
N LYS A 3 -8.71 18.22 47.98
CA LYS A 3 -8.50 19.66 47.84
C LYS A 3 -7.06 20.01 47.41
N LEU A 4 -6.08 19.29 47.96
CA LEU A 4 -4.68 19.46 47.55
C LEU A 4 -4.44 19.09 46.07
N ALA A 5 -5.13 18.07 45.56
CA ALA A 5 -5.05 17.71 44.14
C ALA A 5 -5.67 18.80 43.23
N GLU A 6 -6.79 19.38 43.66
CA GLU A 6 -7.43 20.53 42.96
C GLU A 6 -6.49 21.75 42.93
N ASP A 7 -5.90 22.10 44.07
CA ASP A 7 -4.93 23.20 44.16
C ASP A 7 -3.70 22.96 43.29
N ARG A 8 -3.18 21.72 43.24
CA ARG A 8 -2.05 21.35 42.36
C ARG A 8 -2.41 21.34 40.89
N ALA A 9 -3.62 20.86 40.54
CA ALA A 9 -4.09 20.92 39.15
C ALA A 9 -4.21 22.38 38.66
N GLU A 10 -4.61 23.31 39.52
CA GLU A 10 -4.63 24.74 39.20
C GLU A 10 -3.20 25.34 39.10
N GLN A 11 -2.24 24.82 39.91
CA GLN A 11 -0.83 25.20 39.76
C GLN A 11 -0.26 24.73 38.39
N PHE A 12 -0.58 23.52 37.96
CA PHE A 12 -0.15 23.01 36.65
C PHE A 12 -0.75 23.83 35.49
N LYS A 13 -1.89 24.46 35.64
CA LYS A 13 -2.43 25.41 34.66
C LYS A 13 -1.50 26.61 34.42
N ARG A 14 -0.70 26.98 35.44
CA ARG A 14 0.34 28.02 35.36
C ARG A 14 1.69 27.51 34.88
N ALA A 15 1.82 26.20 34.65
CA ALA A 15 3.02 25.54 34.17
C ALA A 15 2.71 24.68 32.93
N PRO A 16 2.26 25.27 31.82
CA PRO A 16 1.79 24.56 30.62
C PRO A 16 2.88 23.66 30.02
N ASP A 17 4.15 24.02 30.17
CA ASP A 17 5.27 23.21 29.66
C ASP A 17 5.33 21.82 30.28
N LYS A 18 5.00 21.67 31.57
CA LYS A 18 4.95 20.35 32.22
C LYS A 18 3.80 19.50 31.71
N VAL A 19 2.66 20.12 31.43
CA VAL A 19 1.49 19.44 30.85
C VAL A 19 1.81 19.00 29.42
N ALA A 20 2.40 19.87 28.62
CA ALA A 20 2.85 19.53 27.26
C ALA A 20 3.85 18.37 27.27
N GLN A 21 4.83 18.37 28.16
CA GLN A 21 5.81 17.28 28.30
C GLN A 21 5.15 15.93 28.64
N GLU A 22 4.14 15.91 29.51
CA GLU A 22 3.41 14.67 29.81
C GLU A 22 2.59 14.18 28.62
N ILE A 23 1.92 15.08 27.91
CA ILE A 23 1.21 14.74 26.67
C ILE A 23 2.17 14.19 25.61
N ASP A 24 3.30 14.85 25.41
CA ASP A 24 4.36 14.42 24.45
C ASP A 24 4.93 13.04 24.79
N LYS A 25 5.17 12.77 26.06
CA LYS A 25 5.64 11.47 26.55
C LYS A 25 4.66 10.35 26.19
N ARG A 26 3.36 10.56 26.41
CA ARG A 26 2.29 9.60 26.09
C ARG A 26 2.12 9.42 24.58
N LEU A 27 2.15 10.53 23.86
CA LEU A 27 2.06 10.52 22.40
C LEU A 27 3.19 9.70 21.79
N ARG A 28 4.43 9.91 22.23
CA ARG A 28 5.59 9.10 21.77
C ARG A 28 5.46 7.62 22.13
N ALA A 29 4.83 7.31 23.25
CA ALA A 29 4.58 5.91 23.63
C ALA A 29 3.55 5.23 22.72
N ASP A 30 2.46 5.91 22.37
CA ASP A 30 1.45 5.41 21.42
C ASP A 30 2.04 5.21 20.01
N LEU A 31 2.87 6.13 19.55
CA LEU A 31 3.50 6.13 18.23
C LEU A 31 4.58 5.06 18.02
N ARG A 32 4.87 4.21 19.01
CA ARG A 32 5.73 3.02 18.82
C ARG A 32 5.12 2.01 17.84
N LYS A 33 3.79 2.02 17.68
CA LYS A 33 3.08 1.21 16.69
C LYS A 33 2.91 2.04 15.41
N ILE A 34 3.79 1.81 14.43
CA ILE A 34 3.92 2.65 13.24
C ILE A 34 2.88 2.41 12.13
N GLY A 35 2.06 1.33 12.23
CA GLY A 35 1.13 0.96 11.16
C GLY A 35 1.85 0.63 9.85
N ASP A 36 1.32 1.12 8.73
CA ASP A 36 1.91 0.92 7.38
C ASP A 36 2.90 2.03 6.97
N PHE A 37 3.25 2.95 7.88
CA PHE A 37 4.26 3.96 7.60
C PHE A 37 5.67 3.41 7.79
N SER A 38 6.60 3.82 6.96
CA SER A 38 8.01 3.47 7.13
C SER A 38 8.64 4.18 8.33
N ARG A 39 8.21 5.41 8.60
CA ARG A 39 8.64 6.22 9.76
C ARG A 39 7.54 7.15 10.25
N ILE A 40 7.65 7.52 11.53
CA ILE A 40 6.84 8.57 12.16
C ILE A 40 7.80 9.66 12.66
N HIS A 41 7.41 10.91 12.44
CA HIS A 41 8.11 12.09 12.94
C HIS A 41 7.24 12.76 14.00
N PRO A 42 7.43 12.43 15.29
CA PRO A 42 6.65 13.02 16.37
C PRO A 42 7.18 14.41 16.72
N LEU A 43 6.29 15.40 16.73
CA LEU A 43 6.51 16.73 17.26
C LEU A 43 7.72 17.46 16.62
N PRO A 44 7.82 17.52 15.28
CA PRO A 44 8.91 18.28 14.65
C PRO A 44 8.74 19.77 14.94
N GLN A 45 9.85 20.44 15.25
CA GLN A 45 9.87 21.89 15.47
C GLN A 45 9.92 22.63 14.12
N SER A 46 10.41 21.97 13.10
CA SER A 46 10.54 22.54 11.76
C SER A 46 10.59 21.46 10.69
N GLY A 47 10.57 21.88 9.42
CA GLY A 47 10.78 20.97 8.28
C GLY A 47 12.14 20.27 8.28
N GLN A 48 13.15 20.77 9.00
CA GLN A 48 14.47 20.15 9.11
C GLN A 48 14.44 18.81 9.86
N ASP A 49 13.52 18.68 10.84
CA ASP A 49 13.37 17.48 11.67
C ASP A 49 12.71 16.31 10.90
N VAL A 50 12.21 16.60 9.71
CA VAL A 50 11.59 15.62 8.82
C VAL A 50 12.50 15.41 7.61
N PRO A 51 13.30 14.33 7.55
CA PRO A 51 14.15 14.01 6.40
C PRO A 51 13.39 13.93 5.09
N ASP A 52 14.08 14.08 3.99
CA ASP A 52 13.49 14.03 2.64
C ASP A 52 13.79 12.66 2.00
N ASP A 53 12.99 11.64 2.36
CA ASP A 53 13.11 10.25 1.91
C ASP A 53 11.92 9.86 1.02
N MET A 54 12.05 8.76 0.27
CA MET A 54 11.05 8.31 -0.70
C MET A 54 9.91 7.48 -0.11
N ASP A 55 9.98 7.07 1.15
CA ASP A 55 8.96 6.24 1.80
C ASP A 55 7.87 7.07 2.47
N ALA A 56 6.66 6.53 2.56
CA ALA A 56 5.53 7.20 3.22
C ALA A 56 5.74 7.35 4.73
N ARG A 57 5.51 8.56 5.23
CA ARG A 57 5.77 8.95 6.62
C ARG A 57 4.62 9.73 7.21
N LEU A 58 4.39 9.49 8.50
CA LEU A 58 3.46 10.26 9.30
C LEU A 58 4.20 11.33 10.11
N VAL A 59 3.80 12.58 9.95
CA VAL A 59 4.26 13.71 10.77
C VAL A 59 3.16 13.99 11.80
N VAL A 60 3.50 13.95 13.08
CA VAL A 60 2.55 14.22 14.17
C VAL A 60 2.86 15.58 14.77
N LEU A 61 1.93 16.51 14.58
CA LEU A 61 2.08 17.89 15.04
C LEU A 61 1.87 18.00 16.55
N GLY A 62 2.53 18.97 17.18
CA GLY A 62 2.39 19.26 18.60
C GLY A 62 1.03 19.87 18.95
N ILE A 63 0.76 19.93 20.25
CA ILE A 63 -0.49 20.54 20.79
C ILE A 63 -0.57 22.06 20.53
N ASP A 64 0.53 22.70 20.23
CA ASP A 64 0.67 24.09 19.81
C ASP A 64 0.17 24.36 18.38
N HIS A 65 -0.05 23.30 17.61
CA HIS A 65 -0.59 23.35 16.26
C HIS A 65 -1.93 22.61 16.14
N PRO A 66 -3.00 23.06 16.80
CA PRO A 66 -4.30 22.41 16.74
C PRO A 66 -4.98 22.62 15.38
N TYR A 67 -5.75 21.63 14.97
CA TYR A 67 -6.63 21.72 13.82
C TYR A 67 -8.01 22.23 14.22
N GLY A 68 -8.48 23.27 13.53
CA GLY A 68 -9.84 23.80 13.61
C GLY A 68 -10.51 23.75 12.24
N LYS A 69 -11.81 23.41 12.22
CA LYS A 69 -12.62 23.46 11.01
C LYS A 69 -12.81 24.91 10.53
N GLY A 70 -12.76 25.14 9.24
CA GLY A 70 -12.99 26.47 8.65
C GLY A 70 -11.82 27.01 7.86
N GLY A 71 -10.68 26.29 7.83
CA GLY A 71 -9.47 26.66 7.10
C GLY A 71 -8.54 27.61 7.88
N GLY A 72 -7.27 27.60 7.53
CA GLY A 72 -6.25 28.48 8.14
C GLY A 72 -5.88 28.12 9.57
N SER A 73 -6.10 26.88 10.01
CA SER A 73 -5.70 26.41 11.33
C SER A 73 -4.17 26.37 11.49
N ALA A 74 -3.69 26.45 12.76
CA ALA A 74 -2.27 26.32 13.06
C ALA A 74 -1.69 25.01 12.53
N ALA A 75 -2.45 23.90 12.57
CA ALA A 75 -2.07 22.63 12.00
C ALA A 75 -1.86 22.70 10.48
N GLU A 76 -2.76 23.34 9.74
CA GLU A 76 -2.61 23.50 8.29
C GLU A 76 -1.39 24.35 7.94
N ALA A 77 -1.15 25.44 8.68
CA ALA A 77 0.02 26.28 8.47
C ALA A 77 1.33 25.52 8.71
N ALA A 78 1.43 24.77 9.82
CA ALA A 78 2.60 23.96 10.16
C ALA A 78 2.79 22.82 9.13
N ALA A 79 1.72 22.10 8.75
CA ALA A 79 1.78 21.05 7.75
C ALA A 79 2.26 21.57 6.40
N LYS A 80 1.75 22.70 5.92
CA LYS A 80 2.18 23.35 4.68
C LYS A 80 3.66 23.74 4.72
N ALA A 81 4.11 24.35 5.80
CA ALA A 81 5.52 24.76 5.95
C ALA A 81 6.46 23.54 5.85
N ILE A 82 6.14 22.44 6.54
CA ILE A 82 6.93 21.20 6.49
C ILE A 82 6.85 20.52 5.11
N PHE A 83 5.69 20.57 4.48
CA PHE A 83 5.45 20.00 3.15
C PHE A 83 6.20 20.74 2.04
N GLU A 84 6.31 22.05 2.13
CA GLU A 84 6.94 22.89 1.11
C GLU A 84 8.46 22.90 1.23
N SER A 85 8.98 22.89 2.47
CA SER A 85 10.42 23.08 2.68
C SER A 85 10.99 22.18 3.78
N ARG A 86 12.29 21.90 3.63
CA ARG A 86 13.15 21.34 4.65
C ARG A 86 14.18 22.42 5.04
N GLY A 87 13.83 23.23 6.01
CA GLY A 87 14.61 24.42 6.36
C GLY A 87 14.61 25.41 5.20
N ASN A 88 15.79 25.75 4.69
CA ASN A 88 15.95 26.73 3.60
C ASN A 88 15.86 26.11 2.19
N THR A 89 15.69 24.80 2.07
CA THR A 89 15.60 24.12 0.78
C THR A 89 14.18 23.63 0.51
N PRO A 90 13.68 23.76 -0.74
CA PRO A 90 12.41 23.17 -1.12
C PRO A 90 12.44 21.66 -0.89
N ARG A 91 11.31 21.10 -0.41
CA ARG A 91 11.18 19.66 -0.24
C ARG A 91 11.03 18.96 -1.58
N LEU A 92 11.81 17.91 -1.77
CA LEU A 92 11.83 17.13 -3.01
C LEU A 92 10.70 16.08 -3.05
N PHE A 93 10.59 15.26 -2.00
CA PHE A 93 9.67 14.12 -1.95
C PHE A 93 8.41 14.45 -1.15
N ARG A 94 7.54 15.29 -1.75
CA ARG A 94 6.33 15.80 -1.10
C ARG A 94 5.21 14.79 -1.00
N ASN A 95 5.11 13.83 -1.94
CA ASN A 95 4.05 12.84 -1.94
C ASN A 95 4.18 11.76 -0.85
N THR A 96 5.23 11.81 -0.05
CA THR A 96 5.50 10.85 1.03
C THR A 96 4.93 11.28 2.38
N LEU A 97 4.48 12.52 2.53
CA LEU A 97 4.08 13.09 3.81
C LEU A 97 2.57 13.12 4.00
N VAL A 98 2.14 12.72 5.18
CA VAL A 98 0.80 12.96 5.74
C VAL A 98 0.95 13.44 7.18
N PHE A 99 -0.05 14.17 7.70
CA PHE A 99 0.06 14.87 8.96
C PHE A 99 -1.07 14.50 9.90
N LEU A 100 -0.75 14.28 11.17
CA LEU A 100 -1.74 14.06 12.23
C LEU A 100 -1.73 15.25 13.17
N ALA A 101 -2.89 15.79 13.46
CA ALA A 101 -3.08 16.95 14.30
C ALA A 101 -4.10 16.73 15.41
N VAL A 102 -3.93 17.46 16.52
CA VAL A 102 -4.86 17.52 17.62
C VAL A 102 -6.08 18.37 17.25
N ASP A 103 -7.26 17.94 17.67
CA ASP A 103 -8.50 18.71 17.51
C ASP A 103 -8.54 19.89 18.50
N GLN A 104 -8.73 21.08 17.99
CA GLN A 104 -8.79 22.30 18.79
C GLN A 104 -9.85 22.25 19.90
N THR A 105 -11.00 21.62 19.63
CA THR A 105 -12.10 21.53 20.59
C THR A 105 -11.86 20.48 21.68
N ARG A 106 -11.01 19.47 21.41
CA ARG A 106 -10.67 18.38 22.33
C ARG A 106 -9.39 18.61 23.12
N LEU A 107 -8.60 19.59 22.69
CA LEU A 107 -7.33 19.92 23.33
C LEU A 107 -7.51 20.32 24.79
N GLN A 108 -8.57 21.06 25.10
CA GLN A 108 -8.85 21.51 26.45
C GLN A 108 -9.17 20.35 27.40
N ASP A 109 -9.94 19.36 26.93
CA ASP A 109 -10.27 18.15 27.71
C ASP A 109 -9.00 17.31 27.99
N LEU A 110 -8.09 17.21 27.01
CA LEU A 110 -6.81 16.51 27.15
C LEU A 110 -5.88 17.24 28.16
N ASP A 111 -5.79 18.55 28.05
CA ASP A 111 -5.01 19.39 28.96
C ASP A 111 -5.49 19.26 30.41
N GLU A 112 -6.81 19.32 30.63
CA GLU A 112 -7.39 19.15 31.97
C GLU A 112 -7.13 17.75 32.55
N ALA A 113 -7.27 16.71 31.73
CA ALA A 113 -6.97 15.33 32.14
C ALA A 113 -5.48 15.18 32.53
N ALA A 114 -4.57 15.73 31.72
CA ALA A 114 -3.13 15.68 32.00
C ALA A 114 -2.76 16.44 33.28
N ARG A 115 -3.37 17.61 33.54
CA ARG A 115 -3.16 18.38 34.79
C ARG A 115 -3.62 17.59 36.02
N ARG A 116 -4.78 16.93 35.93
CA ARG A 116 -5.26 16.09 37.03
C ARG A 116 -4.35 14.91 37.31
N PHE A 117 -3.84 14.25 36.27
CA PHE A 117 -2.86 13.17 36.42
C PHE A 117 -1.61 13.67 37.11
N LEU A 118 -0.99 14.75 36.62
CA LEU A 118 0.22 15.34 37.21
C LEU A 118 0.03 15.77 38.65
N ALA A 119 -1.15 16.30 38.99
CA ALA A 119 -1.49 16.68 40.37
C ALA A 119 -1.45 15.45 41.30
N TRP A 120 -2.08 14.36 40.91
CA TRP A 120 -2.07 13.13 41.70
C TRP A 120 -0.70 12.46 41.72
N GLU A 121 0.00 12.43 40.59
CA GLU A 121 1.38 11.92 40.50
C GLU A 121 2.32 12.66 41.48
N SER A 122 2.23 13.98 41.52
CA SER A 122 3.05 14.79 42.42
C SER A 122 2.74 14.54 43.90
N ILE A 123 1.45 14.31 44.25
CA ILE A 123 1.06 13.96 45.63
C ILE A 123 1.61 12.60 46.03
N VAL A 124 1.55 11.62 45.15
CA VAL A 124 2.09 10.28 45.42
C VAL A 124 3.62 10.33 45.55
N ALA A 125 4.29 11.12 44.69
CA ALA A 125 5.75 11.31 44.74
C ALA A 125 6.22 11.97 46.03
N GLU A 126 5.43 12.87 46.61
CA GLU A 126 5.76 13.63 47.83
C GLU A 126 5.06 13.09 49.10
N LYS A 127 4.52 11.85 49.06
CA LYS A 127 3.73 11.26 50.16
C LYS A 127 4.37 11.34 51.54
N ASP A 128 5.68 11.19 51.62
CA ASP A 128 6.43 11.22 52.87
C ASP A 128 6.60 12.66 53.37
N THR A 129 6.87 13.61 52.46
CA THR A 129 6.98 15.05 52.78
C THR A 129 5.63 15.64 53.22
N LEU A 130 4.54 15.11 52.66
CA LEU A 130 3.18 15.52 52.98
C LEU A 130 2.61 14.82 54.25
N ASP A 131 3.39 13.93 54.86
CA ASP A 131 3.02 13.11 56.03
C ASP A 131 1.64 12.43 55.86
N LEU A 132 1.43 11.80 54.70
CA LEU A 132 0.16 11.17 54.38
C LEU A 132 -0.01 9.86 55.14
N SER A 133 -1.19 9.71 55.78
CA SER A 133 -1.54 8.41 56.36
C SER A 133 -1.61 7.27 55.33
N PRO A 134 -1.45 6.00 55.72
CA PRO A 134 -1.53 4.88 54.78
C PRO A 134 -2.84 4.81 54.00
N HIS A 135 -3.93 5.27 54.57
CA HIS A 135 -5.22 5.37 53.87
C HIS A 135 -5.20 6.46 52.79
N GLN A 136 -4.63 7.63 53.08
CA GLN A 136 -4.51 8.73 52.14
C GLN A 136 -3.56 8.40 50.98
N VAL A 137 -2.48 7.64 51.24
CA VAL A 137 -1.56 7.15 50.19
C VAL A 137 -2.31 6.24 49.23
N ARG A 138 -3.01 5.22 49.74
CA ARG A 138 -3.80 4.32 48.86
C ARG A 138 -4.87 5.07 48.07
N GLN A 139 -5.52 6.06 48.66
CA GLN A 139 -6.47 6.93 47.97
C GLN A 139 -5.80 7.72 46.86
N ALA A 140 -4.65 8.32 47.10
CA ALA A 140 -3.90 9.09 46.10
C ALA A 140 -3.42 8.21 44.95
N GLU A 141 -2.92 7.01 45.23
CA GLU A 141 -2.51 6.01 44.22
C GLU A 141 -3.69 5.59 43.34
N ALA A 142 -4.84 5.26 43.94
CA ALA A 142 -6.05 4.90 43.19
C ALA A 142 -6.56 6.06 42.30
N GLN A 143 -6.51 7.29 42.78
CA GLN A 143 -6.89 8.47 42.00
C GLN A 143 -5.89 8.78 40.89
N LYS A 144 -4.59 8.57 41.13
CA LYS A 144 -3.56 8.69 40.10
C LYS A 144 -3.80 7.70 38.96
N ASP A 145 -4.07 6.41 39.30
CA ASP A 145 -4.32 5.36 38.32
C ASP A 145 -5.61 5.62 37.52
N ALA A 146 -6.66 6.13 38.19
CA ALA A 146 -7.87 6.55 37.51
C ALA A 146 -7.62 7.74 36.55
N ALA A 147 -6.86 8.75 36.99
CA ALA A 147 -6.49 9.89 36.16
C ALA A 147 -5.60 9.49 34.99
N ASP A 148 -4.68 8.54 35.17
CA ASP A 148 -3.84 7.93 34.13
C ASP A 148 -4.70 7.32 33.01
N GLY A 149 -5.72 6.53 33.39
CA GLY A 149 -6.67 5.95 32.45
C GLY A 149 -7.44 7.00 31.67
N VAL A 150 -7.82 8.12 32.32
CA VAL A 150 -8.51 9.22 31.63
C VAL A 150 -7.63 9.87 30.58
N VAL A 151 -6.37 10.20 30.90
CA VAL A 151 -5.45 10.80 29.91
C VAL A 151 -5.22 9.83 28.73
N THR A 152 -5.04 8.55 29.04
CA THR A 152 -4.84 7.51 28.02
C THR A 152 -6.04 7.40 27.06
N ALA A 153 -7.26 7.55 27.56
CA ALA A 153 -8.46 7.56 26.74
C ALA A 153 -8.62 8.86 25.93
N ARG A 154 -8.30 10.02 26.54
CA ARG A 154 -8.44 11.34 25.89
C ARG A 154 -7.42 11.60 24.78
N LEU A 155 -6.23 11.03 24.87
CA LEU A 155 -5.18 11.24 23.86
C LEU A 155 -5.64 10.85 22.45
N PRO A 156 -6.13 9.63 22.17
CA PRO A 156 -6.63 9.25 20.85
C PRO A 156 -7.92 9.99 20.45
N GLU A 157 -8.71 10.47 21.38
CA GLU A 157 -9.89 11.30 21.10
C GLU A 157 -9.49 12.71 20.66
N ALA A 158 -8.40 13.25 21.19
CA ALA A 158 -7.87 14.55 20.81
C ALA A 158 -7.10 14.50 19.48
N TYR A 159 -6.21 13.52 19.26
CA TYR A 159 -5.46 13.35 18.02
C TYR A 159 -6.28 12.61 16.97
N GLN A 160 -7.23 13.29 16.35
CA GLN A 160 -8.21 12.69 15.43
C GLN A 160 -8.21 13.27 14.02
N TRP A 161 -7.40 14.27 13.70
CA TRP A 161 -7.39 14.89 12.38
C TRP A 161 -6.18 14.52 11.56
N LEU A 162 -6.42 13.85 10.42
CA LEU A 162 -5.42 13.48 9.44
C LEU A 162 -5.49 14.46 8.28
N LEU A 163 -4.42 15.23 8.07
CA LEU A 163 -4.29 16.20 6.99
C LEU A 163 -3.47 15.57 5.87
N VAL A 164 -4.05 15.52 4.67
CA VAL A 164 -3.47 14.85 3.51
C VAL A 164 -3.40 15.81 2.34
N PRO A 165 -2.20 16.08 1.80
CA PRO A 165 -2.08 16.81 0.54
C PRO A 165 -2.51 15.92 -0.62
N VAL A 166 -3.38 16.43 -1.48
CA VAL A 166 -3.87 15.77 -2.69
C VAL A 166 -3.76 16.72 -3.88
N GLN A 167 -3.60 16.15 -5.08
CA GLN A 167 -3.53 16.94 -6.31
C GLN A 167 -4.20 16.12 -7.42
N ALA A 168 -5.22 16.66 -8.05
CA ALA A 168 -6.04 15.93 -9.03
C ALA A 168 -5.31 15.69 -10.36
N SER A 169 -4.44 16.63 -10.77
CA SER A 169 -3.67 16.54 -12.01
C SER A 169 -2.36 17.34 -11.89
N PRO A 170 -1.39 17.15 -12.80
CA PRO A 170 -0.14 17.91 -12.79
C PRO A 170 -0.33 19.44 -12.80
N GLN A 171 -1.41 19.94 -13.40
CA GLN A 171 -1.72 21.37 -13.54
C GLN A 171 -2.58 21.91 -12.40
N ALA A 172 -3.20 21.03 -11.60
CA ALA A 172 -4.03 21.46 -10.47
C ALA A 172 -3.16 21.94 -9.30
N SER A 173 -3.72 22.81 -8.47
CA SER A 173 -3.11 23.17 -7.19
C SER A 173 -3.16 22.00 -6.21
N VAL A 174 -2.23 21.95 -5.26
CA VAL A 174 -2.29 21.01 -4.14
C VAL A 174 -3.39 21.47 -3.19
N GLU A 175 -4.33 20.58 -2.91
CA GLU A 175 -5.41 20.77 -1.97
C GLU A 175 -5.11 20.00 -0.68
N TRP A 176 -5.66 20.48 0.44
CA TRP A 176 -5.51 19.83 1.74
C TRP A 176 -6.85 19.24 2.16
N GLN A 177 -6.88 17.93 2.30
CA GLN A 177 -8.04 17.22 2.81
C GLN A 177 -7.83 16.83 4.28
N ALA A 178 -8.86 17.03 5.11
CA ALA A 178 -8.86 16.69 6.51
C ALA A 178 -9.82 15.52 6.77
N PHE A 179 -9.29 14.40 7.24
CA PHE A 179 -10.07 13.21 7.57
C PHE A 179 -10.12 13.01 9.08
N ARG A 180 -11.32 12.73 9.59
CA ARG A 180 -11.48 12.38 10.98
C ARG A 180 -11.16 10.90 11.19
N LEU A 181 -10.25 10.61 12.13
CA LEU A 181 -9.91 9.26 12.54
C LEU A 181 -10.90 8.75 13.60
N THR A 182 -11.30 7.49 13.47
CA THR A 182 -12.16 6.77 14.39
C THR A 182 -11.50 5.47 14.84
N GLY A 183 -12.03 4.84 15.91
CA GLY A 183 -11.53 3.56 16.42
C GLY A 183 -10.60 3.70 17.63
N GLN A 184 -10.19 2.56 18.18
CA GLN A 184 -9.43 2.44 19.44
C GLN A 184 -7.97 1.98 19.23
N ASP A 185 -7.57 1.70 17.98
CA ASP A 185 -6.19 1.33 17.67
C ASP A 185 -5.24 2.53 17.90
N ALA A 186 -3.94 2.24 18.01
CA ALA A 186 -2.90 3.26 18.07
C ALA A 186 -3.02 4.28 16.92
N LEU A 187 -2.62 5.52 17.17
CA LEU A 187 -2.82 6.66 16.28
C LEU A 187 -2.33 6.42 14.84
N ALA A 188 -1.10 5.95 14.68
CA ALA A 188 -0.54 5.69 13.36
C ALA A 188 -1.20 4.50 12.66
N VAL A 189 -1.64 3.49 13.41
CA VAL A 189 -2.39 2.35 12.85
C VAL A 189 -3.75 2.81 12.32
N ARG A 190 -4.48 3.67 13.05
CA ARG A 190 -5.74 4.26 12.57
C ARG A 190 -5.52 5.12 11.34
N ALA A 191 -4.46 5.93 11.34
CA ALA A 191 -4.12 6.79 10.21
C ALA A 191 -3.82 5.96 8.96
N SER A 192 -2.99 4.92 9.06
CA SER A 192 -2.66 4.06 7.92
C SER A 192 -3.87 3.28 7.40
N LYS A 193 -4.71 2.73 8.31
CA LYS A 193 -5.96 2.05 7.91
C LYS A 193 -6.90 2.99 7.15
N LYS A 194 -7.09 4.23 7.63
CA LYS A 194 -7.92 5.23 6.96
C LYS A 194 -7.40 5.54 5.57
N LEU A 195 -6.09 5.82 5.44
CA LEU A 195 -5.48 6.12 4.16
C LEU A 195 -5.57 4.97 3.15
N LYS A 196 -5.39 3.72 3.61
CA LYS A 196 -5.55 2.54 2.75
C LYS A 196 -6.99 2.38 2.27
N ASN A 197 -7.96 2.53 3.15
CA ASN A 197 -9.37 2.39 2.80
C ASN A 197 -9.83 3.47 1.79
N ASP A 198 -9.24 4.65 1.86
CA ASP A 198 -9.55 5.77 0.96
C ASP A 198 -8.59 5.83 -0.26
N GLU A 199 -7.76 4.80 -0.49
CA GLU A 199 -6.75 4.71 -1.57
C GLU A 199 -5.72 5.87 -1.57
N LEU A 200 -5.54 6.53 -0.43
CA LEU A 200 -4.57 7.63 -0.25
C LEU A 200 -3.17 7.14 0.17
N LEU A 201 -3.03 5.85 0.52
CA LEU A 201 -1.79 5.14 0.76
C LEU A 201 -1.85 3.76 0.11
N VAL A 202 -1.01 3.55 -0.88
CA VAL A 202 -0.96 2.31 -1.66
C VAL A 202 0.11 1.39 -1.07
N THR A 203 -0.31 0.25 -0.53
CA THR A 203 0.57 -0.78 0.04
C THR A 203 0.78 -1.97 -0.89
N ALA A 204 -0.03 -2.07 -1.95
CA ALA A 204 0.12 -3.03 -3.04
C ALA A 204 -0.37 -2.35 -4.33
N LEU A 205 0.37 -2.50 -5.41
CA LEU A 205 0.08 -1.92 -6.72
C LEU A 205 0.19 -3.03 -7.77
N ALA A 206 -0.84 -3.21 -8.59
CA ALA A 206 -0.81 -4.15 -9.70
C ALA A 206 0.02 -3.60 -10.87
N GLY A 207 0.67 -4.47 -11.62
CA GLY A 207 1.47 -4.09 -12.81
C GLY A 207 0.62 -3.39 -13.88
N THR A 208 -0.61 -3.82 -14.09
CA THR A 208 -1.59 -3.17 -14.97
C THR A 208 -1.93 -1.75 -14.51
N ARG A 209 -2.10 -1.54 -13.21
CA ARG A 209 -2.33 -0.20 -12.66
C ARG A 209 -1.10 0.69 -12.84
N LEU A 210 0.11 0.15 -12.63
CA LEU A 210 1.35 0.88 -12.90
C LEU A 210 1.42 1.32 -14.37
N ARG A 211 1.08 0.41 -15.32
CA ARG A 211 1.02 0.76 -16.74
C ARG A 211 0.03 1.89 -17.02
N MET A 212 -1.16 1.85 -16.43
CA MET A 212 -2.14 2.93 -16.56
C MET A 212 -1.58 4.27 -16.08
N GLU A 213 -0.87 4.30 -14.95
CA GLU A 213 -0.25 5.53 -14.45
C GLU A 213 0.87 6.04 -15.37
N LEU A 214 1.68 5.14 -15.96
CA LEU A 214 2.71 5.49 -16.93
C LEU A 214 2.14 6.16 -18.19
N ASP A 215 0.96 5.72 -18.63
CA ASP A 215 0.30 6.24 -19.83
C ASP A 215 -0.56 7.48 -19.53
N ARG A 216 -1.20 7.55 -18.37
CA ARG A 216 -2.07 8.67 -17.96
C ARG A 216 -1.31 9.97 -17.75
N VAL A 217 -0.11 9.88 -17.24
CA VAL A 217 0.80 11.00 -16.99
C VAL A 217 2.06 10.79 -17.81
N PRO A 218 2.76 11.84 -18.29
CA PRO A 218 3.96 11.66 -19.11
C PRO A 218 5.16 11.17 -18.27
N LEU A 219 5.03 9.98 -17.66
CA LEU A 219 6.12 9.35 -16.90
C LEU A 219 7.13 8.66 -17.79
N TRP A 220 6.74 8.27 -19.01
CA TRP A 220 7.67 7.81 -20.02
C TRP A 220 8.67 8.91 -20.41
N ARG A 221 9.94 8.58 -20.49
CA ARG A 221 11.02 9.47 -20.97
C ARG A 221 11.40 9.09 -22.39
N GLY A 222 10.50 9.30 -23.35
CA GLY A 222 10.60 8.74 -24.68
C GLY A 222 10.15 7.28 -24.71
N ASP A 223 11.03 6.38 -25.14
CA ASP A 223 10.74 4.95 -25.35
C ASP A 223 10.88 4.11 -24.06
N HIS A 224 11.48 4.65 -23.01
CA HIS A 224 11.70 3.96 -21.73
C HIS A 224 11.69 4.94 -20.54
N VAL A 225 11.69 4.37 -19.33
CA VAL A 225 11.91 5.11 -18.08
C VAL A 225 12.73 4.26 -17.12
N ALA A 226 13.71 4.86 -16.44
CA ALA A 226 14.47 4.18 -15.41
C ALA A 226 13.58 3.92 -14.17
N ILE A 227 13.66 2.72 -13.61
CA ILE A 227 12.86 2.34 -12.44
C ILE A 227 13.19 3.26 -11.25
N LYS A 228 14.45 3.62 -11.07
CA LYS A 228 14.89 4.59 -10.06
C LYS A 228 14.20 5.95 -10.23
N GLN A 229 14.18 6.47 -11.47
CA GLN A 229 13.52 7.74 -11.77
C GLN A 229 12.02 7.66 -11.48
N LEU A 230 11.40 6.53 -11.80
CA LEU A 230 9.98 6.30 -11.51
C LEU A 230 9.70 6.28 -10.00
N ALA A 231 10.57 5.66 -9.19
CA ALA A 231 10.46 5.70 -7.72
C ALA A 231 10.55 7.14 -7.19
N GLU A 232 11.47 7.94 -7.72
CA GLU A 232 11.59 9.37 -7.38
C GLU A 232 10.34 10.15 -7.81
N ASP A 233 9.78 9.89 -8.99
CA ASP A 233 8.57 10.54 -9.49
C ASP A 233 7.36 10.25 -8.59
N PHE A 234 7.15 8.99 -8.18
CA PHE A 234 6.07 8.63 -7.24
C PHE A 234 6.23 9.28 -5.86
N ALA A 235 7.45 9.41 -5.37
CA ALA A 235 7.71 10.09 -4.10
C ALA A 235 7.55 11.61 -4.20
N ARG A 236 7.83 12.20 -5.36
CA ARG A 236 7.84 13.65 -5.60
C ARG A 236 6.47 14.22 -5.91
N TYR A 237 5.73 13.61 -6.83
CA TYR A 237 4.54 14.20 -7.43
C TYR A 237 3.25 13.77 -6.72
N VAL A 238 2.55 14.73 -6.14
CA VAL A 238 1.34 14.52 -5.32
C VAL A 238 0.16 14.00 -6.14
N TYR A 239 0.11 14.25 -7.44
CA TYR A 239 -0.92 13.72 -8.35
C TYR A 239 -0.73 12.24 -8.72
N LEU A 240 0.37 11.61 -8.29
CA LEU A 240 0.58 10.17 -8.39
C LEU A 240 0.11 9.43 -7.13
N PRO A 241 -0.22 8.14 -7.23
CA PRO A 241 -0.52 7.33 -6.06
C PRO A 241 0.61 7.39 -5.02
N ARG A 242 0.28 7.66 -3.76
CA ARG A 242 1.25 7.67 -2.66
C ARG A 242 1.59 6.23 -2.30
N LEU A 243 2.76 5.76 -2.68
CA LEU A 243 3.25 4.43 -2.34
C LEU A 243 3.77 4.40 -0.90
N LYS A 244 3.54 3.27 -0.22
CA LYS A 244 4.11 3.02 1.11
C LYS A 244 5.64 3.15 1.09
N ASP A 245 6.28 2.48 0.13
CA ASP A 245 7.72 2.44 -0.06
C ASP A 245 8.07 2.02 -1.50
N THR A 246 9.35 2.04 -1.83
CA THR A 246 9.86 1.62 -3.14
C THR A 246 9.60 0.13 -3.42
N ALA A 247 9.47 -0.72 -2.39
CA ALA A 247 9.21 -2.14 -2.58
C ALA A 247 7.83 -2.39 -3.23
N VAL A 248 6.84 -1.53 -2.98
CA VAL A 248 5.53 -1.58 -3.63
C VAL A 248 5.66 -1.36 -5.14
N LEU A 249 6.48 -0.40 -5.57
CA LEU A 249 6.76 -0.17 -7.00
C LEU A 249 7.48 -1.37 -7.62
N LEU A 250 8.50 -1.89 -6.97
CA LEU A 250 9.25 -3.05 -7.47
C LEU A 250 8.38 -4.31 -7.56
N ALA A 251 7.44 -4.48 -6.63
CA ALA A 251 6.45 -5.55 -6.69
C ALA A 251 5.52 -5.38 -7.90
N ALA A 252 5.03 -4.16 -8.16
CA ALA A 252 4.20 -3.86 -9.33
C ALA A 252 4.96 -4.08 -10.66
N VAL A 253 6.25 -3.76 -10.70
CA VAL A 253 7.09 -4.04 -11.88
C VAL A 253 7.22 -5.55 -12.11
N ARG A 254 7.49 -6.34 -11.06
CA ARG A 254 7.56 -7.81 -11.18
C ARG A 254 6.24 -8.42 -11.64
N ASP A 255 5.13 -7.95 -11.07
CA ASP A 255 3.78 -8.37 -11.44
C ASP A 255 3.52 -8.08 -12.93
N GLY A 256 3.79 -6.86 -13.38
CA GLY A 256 3.63 -6.46 -14.78
C GLY A 256 4.48 -7.26 -15.77
N LEU A 257 5.72 -7.62 -15.40
CA LEU A 257 6.60 -8.41 -16.25
C LEU A 257 6.14 -9.87 -16.42
N GLY A 258 5.36 -10.40 -15.48
CA GLY A 258 4.81 -11.75 -15.53
C GLY A 258 3.54 -11.89 -16.37
N LEU A 259 2.96 -10.81 -16.86
CA LEU A 259 1.70 -10.84 -17.59
C LEU A 259 1.85 -11.46 -18.99
N LEU A 260 0.96 -12.38 -19.35
CA LEU A 260 0.96 -13.03 -20.67
C LEU A 260 0.65 -12.05 -21.80
N LEU A 261 -0.27 -11.10 -21.56
CA LEU A 261 -0.63 -10.03 -22.49
C LEU A 261 0.20 -8.75 -22.24
N TRP A 262 1.48 -8.92 -21.89
CA TRP A 262 2.37 -7.81 -21.54
C TRP A 262 2.37 -6.66 -22.56
N HIS A 263 2.22 -6.97 -23.84
CA HIS A 263 2.22 -5.97 -24.92
C HIS A 263 1.01 -5.04 -24.91
N GLN A 264 -0.13 -5.46 -24.32
CA GLN A 264 -1.35 -4.65 -24.19
C GLN A 264 -1.48 -4.02 -22.80
N GLU A 265 -1.14 -4.80 -21.75
CA GLU A 265 -1.50 -4.49 -20.37
C GLU A 265 -0.32 -4.09 -19.49
N SER A 266 0.92 -4.18 -20.01
CA SER A 266 2.12 -3.97 -19.23
C SER A 266 3.25 -3.31 -20.03
N PHE A 267 4.48 -3.66 -19.73
CA PHE A 267 5.73 -3.11 -20.23
C PHE A 267 6.78 -4.22 -20.32
N ALA A 268 7.87 -3.94 -21.02
CA ALA A 268 9.07 -4.78 -21.00
C ALA A 268 10.10 -4.23 -20.01
N TYR A 269 11.10 -5.04 -19.67
CA TYR A 269 12.24 -4.67 -18.85
C TYR A 269 13.53 -4.76 -19.67
N ALA A 270 14.48 -3.85 -19.43
CA ALA A 270 15.83 -3.94 -19.94
C ALA A 270 16.84 -3.55 -18.85
N ASP A 271 18.04 -4.15 -18.92
CA ASP A 271 19.11 -3.79 -17.97
C ASP A 271 19.66 -2.39 -18.27
N SER A 272 19.78 -2.03 -19.56
CA SER A 272 20.25 -0.72 -20.01
C SER A 272 19.88 -0.46 -21.47
N PHE A 273 20.04 0.79 -21.91
CA PHE A 273 19.94 1.22 -23.30
C PHE A 273 21.34 1.57 -23.83
N ASP A 274 21.73 0.98 -24.94
CA ASP A 274 22.99 1.28 -25.64
C ASP A 274 22.71 2.32 -26.72
N GLU A 275 23.07 3.57 -26.46
CA GLU A 275 22.84 4.68 -27.38
C GLU A 275 23.58 4.52 -28.71
N ALA A 276 24.80 3.96 -28.70
CA ALA A 276 25.61 3.77 -29.90
C ALA A 276 25.02 2.70 -30.84
N ALA A 277 24.46 1.64 -30.26
CA ALA A 277 23.83 0.55 -31.01
C ALA A 277 22.33 0.80 -31.24
N GLY A 278 21.71 1.79 -30.59
CA GLY A 278 20.27 2.07 -30.61
C GLY A 278 19.41 0.89 -30.14
N ARG A 279 19.89 0.12 -29.16
CA ARG A 279 19.23 -1.09 -28.69
C ARG A 279 19.28 -1.29 -27.18
N TYR A 280 18.28 -2.00 -26.66
CA TYR A 280 18.23 -2.39 -25.26
C TYR A 280 19.07 -3.64 -25.00
N ARG A 281 19.87 -3.61 -23.94
CA ARG A 281 20.62 -4.77 -23.44
C ARG A 281 19.81 -5.47 -22.34
N GLY A 282 19.82 -6.80 -22.35
CA GLY A 282 19.08 -7.59 -21.38
C GLY A 282 17.55 -7.39 -21.47
N LEU A 283 17.03 -7.17 -22.70
CA LEU A 283 15.59 -7.01 -22.91
C LEU A 283 14.85 -8.29 -22.55
N ARG A 284 13.82 -8.17 -21.70
CA ARG A 284 13.02 -9.28 -21.19
C ARG A 284 11.54 -8.93 -21.29
N ILE A 285 10.75 -9.88 -21.77
CA ILE A 285 9.32 -9.74 -22.05
C ILE A 285 8.57 -10.98 -21.57
N GLY A 286 7.42 -10.80 -20.95
CA GLY A 286 6.53 -11.89 -20.56
C GLY A 286 7.15 -12.94 -19.63
N GLN A 287 8.15 -12.57 -18.84
CA GLN A 287 8.86 -13.47 -17.93
C GLN A 287 8.95 -12.85 -16.53
N HIS A 288 8.68 -13.67 -15.51
CA HIS A 288 8.92 -13.25 -14.12
C HIS A 288 10.40 -12.97 -13.90
N GLN A 289 10.72 -11.73 -13.60
CA GLN A 289 12.07 -11.28 -13.30
C GLN A 289 12.24 -11.10 -11.79
N LEU A 290 13.29 -11.70 -11.24
CA LEU A 290 13.78 -11.36 -9.93
C LEU A 290 14.54 -10.03 -10.02
N ILE A 291 13.85 -8.93 -9.73
CA ILE A 291 14.50 -7.64 -9.47
C ILE A 291 14.95 -7.72 -8.02
N ALA A 292 16.26 -7.79 -7.79
CA ALA A 292 16.81 -7.85 -6.44
C ALA A 292 16.36 -6.62 -5.65
N GLY A 293 15.87 -6.85 -4.42
CA GLY A 293 15.18 -5.86 -3.58
C GLY A 293 16.07 -4.76 -3.00
N GLY A 294 16.94 -4.17 -3.75
CA GLY A 294 17.80 -3.05 -3.34
C GLY A 294 18.17 -2.15 -4.50
N ASP A 295 18.23 -2.70 -5.69
CA ASP A 295 18.57 -1.94 -6.88
C ASP A 295 17.33 -1.72 -7.73
N ALA A 296 16.78 -0.51 -7.64
CA ALA A 296 15.85 0.00 -8.65
C ALA A 296 16.59 0.23 -9.99
N ALA A 297 17.53 -0.65 -10.31
CA ALA A 297 18.30 -0.67 -11.56
C ALA A 297 17.41 -1.19 -12.69
N GLY A 298 17.70 -0.73 -13.89
CA GLY A 298 16.99 -1.15 -15.09
C GLY A 298 15.96 -0.16 -15.58
N LEU A 299 15.41 -0.49 -16.73
CA LEU A 299 14.50 0.35 -17.49
C LEU A 299 13.18 -0.39 -17.72
N LEU A 300 12.07 0.30 -17.58
CA LEU A 300 10.81 -0.10 -18.18
C LEU A 300 10.78 0.40 -19.62
N VAL A 301 10.47 -0.46 -20.55
CA VAL A 301 10.48 -0.17 -21.99
C VAL A 301 9.05 -0.27 -22.53
N ARG A 302 8.67 0.67 -23.38
CA ARG A 302 7.36 0.64 -24.05
C ARG A 302 7.18 -0.66 -24.84
N PRO A 303 6.03 -1.31 -24.78
CA PRO A 303 5.79 -2.59 -25.44
C PRO A 303 6.08 -2.56 -26.93
N GLU A 304 5.66 -1.51 -27.62
CA GLU A 304 5.81 -1.35 -29.06
C GLU A 304 7.30 -1.27 -29.48
N VAL A 305 8.11 -0.69 -28.61
CA VAL A 305 9.55 -0.55 -28.81
C VAL A 305 10.27 -1.88 -28.56
N ALA A 306 9.90 -2.56 -27.48
CA ALA A 306 10.42 -3.87 -27.14
C ALA A 306 10.10 -4.90 -28.23
N GLN A 307 8.87 -4.92 -28.71
CA GLN A 307 8.43 -5.82 -29.78
C GLN A 307 9.22 -5.58 -31.06
N ARG A 308 9.40 -4.35 -31.50
CA ARG A 308 10.22 -4.01 -32.68
C ARG A 308 11.66 -4.48 -32.56
N GLN A 309 12.24 -4.45 -31.36
CA GLN A 309 13.61 -4.98 -31.17
C GLN A 309 13.65 -6.49 -31.27
N VAL A 310 12.69 -7.19 -30.63
CA VAL A 310 12.59 -8.66 -30.70
C VAL A 310 12.41 -9.13 -32.13
N GLU A 311 11.55 -8.47 -32.92
CA GLU A 311 11.35 -8.80 -34.35
C GLU A 311 12.63 -8.61 -35.17
N ARG A 312 13.37 -7.51 -34.94
CA ARG A 312 14.68 -7.27 -35.61
C ARG A 312 15.71 -8.33 -35.22
N ASP A 313 15.79 -8.69 -33.95
CA ASP A 313 16.75 -9.70 -33.45
C ASP A 313 16.39 -11.09 -33.96
N ALA A 314 15.12 -11.43 -34.17
CA ALA A 314 14.65 -12.66 -34.78
C ALA A 314 14.96 -12.70 -36.30
N GLY A 315 14.69 -11.60 -37.02
CA GLY A 315 15.01 -11.47 -38.45
C GLY A 315 16.52 -11.53 -38.74
N GLY A 316 17.35 -10.94 -37.89
CA GLY A 316 18.81 -11.02 -37.99
C GLY A 316 19.38 -12.43 -37.76
N ARG A 317 18.73 -13.27 -36.98
CA ARG A 317 19.11 -14.68 -36.80
C ARG A 317 18.72 -15.55 -37.99
N ALA A 318 17.60 -15.25 -38.65
CA ALA A 318 17.17 -15.95 -39.86
C ALA A 318 18.04 -15.64 -41.06
N ALA A 319 18.56 -14.39 -41.16
CA ALA A 319 19.42 -13.96 -42.24
C ALA A 319 20.92 -14.39 -42.09
N GLY A 320 21.32 -14.77 -40.86
CA GLY A 320 22.71 -15.24 -40.57
C GLY A 320 22.89 -16.76 -40.65
N GLY A 321 21.88 -17.52 -41.03
CA GLY A 321 21.87 -18.97 -41.06
C GLY A 321 22.16 -19.62 -42.45
N GLU A 322 22.30 -18.83 -43.53
CA GLU A 322 22.63 -19.34 -44.86
C GLU A 322 24.06 -18.94 -45.25
N GLY A 323 25.04 -19.74 -44.84
CA GLY A 323 26.40 -19.49 -45.27
C GLY A 323 27.45 -20.34 -44.59
N ALA A 324 27.33 -21.68 -44.64
CA ALA A 324 28.47 -22.57 -44.48
C ALA A 324 28.16 -23.96 -45.09
N THR A 325 28.03 -24.02 -46.41
CA THR A 325 28.27 -25.24 -47.16
C THR A 325 29.78 -25.33 -47.38
N GLY A 326 30.46 -26.01 -46.50
CA GLY A 326 31.85 -26.44 -46.68
C GLY A 326 31.82 -27.85 -47.22
N GLU A 327 32.21 -27.98 -48.46
CA GLU A 327 32.46 -29.22 -49.25
C GLU A 327 33.55 -30.05 -48.58
N PRO A 328 33.39 -31.40 -48.46
CA PRO A 328 34.48 -32.26 -47.98
C PRO A 328 35.40 -32.70 -49.15
N PRO A 329 36.77 -32.76 -49.01
CA PRO A 329 37.62 -33.25 -50.01
C PRO A 329 37.61 -34.78 -50.09
N ALA A 330 37.62 -35.27 -51.35
CA ALA A 330 37.72 -36.65 -51.74
C ALA A 330 39.07 -37.22 -51.42
N GLY A 331 39.12 -38.52 -51.17
CA GLY A 331 40.34 -39.32 -51.05
C GLY A 331 40.02 -40.79 -50.89
N ASP A 332 40.22 -41.52 -51.94
CA ASP A 332 39.98 -42.93 -52.30
C ASP A 332 41.01 -43.90 -51.69
N PRO A 333 41.07 -45.21 -52.09
CA PRO A 333 40.46 -46.33 -51.36
C PRO A 333 41.54 -47.40 -50.96
N GLU A 334 41.18 -48.41 -50.24
CA GLU A 334 41.54 -49.80 -50.44
C GLU A 334 41.36 -50.74 -49.24
N ALA A 335 40.81 -51.85 -49.53
CA ALA A 335 41.05 -53.23 -49.11
C ALA A 335 40.00 -53.88 -48.18
N ARG A 336 39.31 -54.82 -48.81
CA ARG A 336 38.61 -56.00 -48.25
C ARG A 336 39.58 -57.06 -47.75
N PRO A 337 39.20 -58.22 -47.16
CA PRO A 337 37.85 -58.78 -46.90
C PRO A 337 37.73 -59.62 -45.58
N GLY A 338 36.56 -60.06 -45.30
CA GLY A 338 36.40 -61.41 -44.74
C GLY A 338 35.52 -61.56 -43.47
N GLY A 339 34.39 -62.22 -43.62
CA GLY A 339 33.95 -63.21 -42.68
C GLY A 339 32.56 -63.09 -42.03
N THR A 340 31.57 -63.65 -42.75
CA THR A 340 30.52 -64.57 -42.28
C THR A 340 29.73 -64.24 -40.97
N GLY A 341 28.41 -64.12 -41.11
CA GLY A 341 27.55 -64.82 -40.24
C GLY A 341 26.30 -64.10 -39.68
N GLN A 342 25.18 -64.37 -40.37
CA GLN A 342 23.87 -64.58 -39.78
C GLN A 342 23.06 -63.42 -39.29
N ALA A 343 21.99 -63.16 -40.01
CA ALA A 343 20.74 -62.47 -39.64
C ALA A 343 19.83 -63.40 -38.77
N PRO A 344 18.61 -63.01 -38.35
CA PRO A 344 18.03 -61.74 -38.10
C PRO A 344 17.21 -61.74 -36.78
N SER A 345 16.93 -60.63 -36.19
CA SER A 345 15.77 -60.51 -35.32
C SER A 345 15.32 -59.03 -35.19
N GLY A 346 14.13 -58.83 -35.45
CA GLY A 346 13.16 -57.81 -35.41
C GLY A 346 13.32 -56.50 -34.64
N PRO A 347 12.52 -55.50 -34.98
CA PRO A 347 12.65 -54.14 -34.45
C PRO A 347 12.14 -54.07 -33.02
N GLY A 348 13.06 -53.71 -32.11
CA GLY A 348 12.69 -53.37 -30.74
C GLY A 348 11.91 -52.04 -30.72
N SER A 349 10.62 -52.20 -30.48
CA SER A 349 9.75 -51.08 -30.12
C SER A 349 10.28 -50.38 -28.90
N GLY A 350 10.62 -49.12 -29.03
CA GLY A 350 10.80 -48.23 -27.87
C GLY A 350 9.53 -48.18 -27.03
N PRO A 351 9.62 -47.96 -25.73
CA PRO A 351 8.44 -47.96 -24.89
C PRO A 351 7.45 -46.89 -25.39
N ALA A 352 6.26 -47.31 -25.77
CA ALA A 352 5.13 -46.46 -26.11
C ALA A 352 4.86 -45.58 -24.84
N GLU A 353 5.01 -44.28 -25.01
CA GLU A 353 4.59 -43.28 -24.02
C GLU A 353 3.09 -43.50 -23.76
N ALA A 354 2.74 -43.88 -22.54
CA ALA A 354 1.35 -44.09 -22.12
C ALA A 354 0.51 -42.86 -22.47
N PRO A 355 -0.71 -43.00 -23.00
CA PRO A 355 -1.54 -41.85 -23.34
C PRO A 355 -1.73 -40.97 -22.09
N LYS A 356 -1.28 -39.73 -22.16
CA LYS A 356 -1.53 -38.73 -21.10
C LYS A 356 -3.04 -38.63 -20.88
N PRO A 357 -3.51 -38.65 -19.61
CA PRO A 357 -4.94 -38.52 -19.31
C PRO A 357 -5.49 -37.24 -19.94
N PRO A 358 -6.73 -37.25 -20.45
CA PRO A 358 -7.34 -36.09 -21.11
C PRO A 358 -7.35 -34.91 -20.13
N ARG A 359 -6.83 -33.75 -20.55
CA ARG A 359 -6.80 -32.53 -19.74
C ARG A 359 -8.24 -32.10 -19.45
N PRO A 360 -8.56 -31.73 -18.17
CA PRO A 360 -9.89 -31.24 -17.83
C PRO A 360 -10.20 -29.96 -18.63
N LYS A 361 -11.42 -29.90 -19.19
CA LYS A 361 -11.87 -28.79 -20.05
C LYS A 361 -12.92 -27.90 -19.41
N ARG A 362 -13.40 -28.21 -18.20
CA ARG A 362 -14.47 -27.48 -17.53
C ARG A 362 -14.23 -27.50 -16.02
N PHE A 363 -14.38 -26.33 -15.40
CA PHE A 363 -14.46 -26.17 -13.95
C PHE A 363 -15.86 -25.69 -13.57
N HIS A 364 -16.38 -26.18 -12.44
CA HIS A 364 -17.55 -25.66 -11.77
C HIS A 364 -17.32 -25.80 -10.25
N GLY A 365 -17.76 -24.81 -9.51
CA GLY A 365 -17.64 -24.80 -8.05
C GLY A 365 -18.63 -23.81 -7.46
N SER A 366 -19.09 -24.09 -6.25
CA SER A 366 -19.91 -23.20 -5.44
C SER A 366 -19.21 -23.01 -4.08
N VAL A 367 -19.26 -21.81 -3.54
CA VAL A 367 -18.67 -21.48 -2.24
C VAL A 367 -19.63 -20.61 -1.45
N ALA A 368 -19.84 -20.96 -0.19
CA ALA A 368 -20.60 -20.11 0.73
C ALA A 368 -19.68 -18.99 1.25
N LEU A 369 -20.16 -17.74 1.20
CA LEU A 369 -19.47 -16.58 1.69
C LEU A 369 -20.06 -16.13 3.03
N ASP A 370 -19.23 -15.62 3.95
CA ASP A 370 -19.69 -15.06 5.21
C ASP A 370 -20.44 -13.74 4.94
N PRO A 371 -21.72 -13.60 5.29
CA PRO A 371 -22.51 -12.38 5.04
C PRO A 371 -21.88 -11.10 5.60
N THR A 372 -21.09 -11.21 6.68
CA THR A 372 -20.42 -10.07 7.32
C THR A 372 -19.11 -9.68 6.63
N ARG A 373 -18.56 -10.54 5.76
CA ARG A 373 -17.26 -10.38 5.10
C ARG A 373 -17.28 -10.70 3.60
N VAL A 374 -18.46 -10.65 2.97
CA VAL A 374 -18.67 -11.02 1.55
C VAL A 374 -17.63 -10.38 0.63
N GLY A 375 -17.34 -9.07 0.79
CA GLY A 375 -16.37 -8.37 -0.06
C GLY A 375 -14.96 -8.97 0.02
N ARG A 376 -14.50 -9.31 1.23
CA ARG A 376 -13.18 -9.91 1.45
C ARG A 376 -13.11 -11.34 0.92
N ASP A 377 -14.14 -12.14 1.20
CA ASP A 377 -14.16 -13.54 0.80
C ASP A 377 -14.35 -13.67 -0.73
N ALA A 378 -15.14 -12.81 -1.35
CA ALA A 378 -15.28 -12.74 -2.81
C ALA A 378 -13.98 -12.30 -3.50
N SER A 379 -13.25 -11.31 -2.94
CA SER A 379 -11.93 -10.91 -3.44
C SER A 379 -10.95 -12.08 -3.41
N ARG A 380 -10.92 -12.84 -2.32
CA ARG A 380 -10.06 -14.00 -2.19
C ARG A 380 -10.38 -15.12 -3.19
N VAL A 381 -11.66 -15.38 -3.44
CA VAL A 381 -12.10 -16.31 -4.51
C VAL A 381 -11.68 -15.78 -5.89
N GLY A 382 -11.76 -14.45 -6.08
CA GLY A 382 -11.28 -13.78 -7.28
C GLY A 382 -9.80 -14.04 -7.53
N ASP A 383 -8.98 -13.82 -6.53
CA ASP A 383 -7.52 -13.94 -6.62
C ASP A 383 -7.05 -15.39 -6.70
N GLU A 384 -7.62 -16.29 -5.88
CA GLU A 384 -7.14 -17.67 -5.75
C GLU A 384 -7.74 -18.65 -6.79
N VAL A 385 -8.90 -18.34 -7.37
CA VAL A 385 -9.60 -19.28 -8.29
C VAL A 385 -9.91 -18.63 -9.64
N ILE A 386 -10.61 -17.47 -9.62
CA ILE A 386 -11.13 -16.87 -10.86
C ILE A 386 -9.98 -16.38 -11.74
N ALA A 387 -8.96 -15.74 -11.16
CA ALA A 387 -7.80 -15.24 -11.88
C ALA A 387 -7.06 -16.36 -12.62
N HIS A 388 -6.92 -17.54 -12.00
CA HIS A 388 -6.29 -18.71 -12.62
C HIS A 388 -7.09 -19.29 -13.77
N LEU A 389 -8.41 -19.25 -13.68
CA LEU A 389 -9.29 -19.75 -14.74
C LEU A 389 -9.41 -18.75 -15.89
N ALA A 390 -9.55 -17.46 -15.58
CA ALA A 390 -9.65 -16.39 -16.57
C ALA A 390 -8.36 -16.17 -17.34
N GLY A 391 -7.20 -16.50 -16.74
CA GLY A 391 -5.89 -16.46 -17.40
C GLY A 391 -5.65 -17.58 -18.44
N LEU A 392 -6.56 -18.54 -18.62
CA LEU A 392 -6.42 -19.60 -19.62
C LEU A 392 -6.90 -19.13 -20.99
N LEU A 393 -6.10 -19.34 -22.00
CA LEU A 393 -6.37 -18.90 -23.37
C LEU A 393 -7.70 -19.53 -23.88
N GLY A 394 -8.66 -18.69 -24.25
CA GLY A 394 -9.99 -19.15 -24.73
C GLY A 394 -10.96 -19.55 -23.61
N ALA A 395 -10.62 -19.32 -22.34
CA ALA A 395 -11.53 -19.57 -21.24
C ALA A 395 -12.63 -18.51 -21.17
N THR A 396 -13.87 -18.95 -21.00
CA THR A 396 -14.99 -18.07 -20.66
C THR A 396 -15.37 -18.36 -19.22
N VAL A 397 -15.18 -17.40 -18.33
CA VAL A 397 -15.51 -17.52 -16.91
C VAL A 397 -16.81 -16.76 -16.64
N LYS A 398 -17.79 -17.45 -16.06
CA LYS A 398 -19.05 -16.84 -15.59
C LYS A 398 -19.09 -16.97 -14.06
N VAL A 399 -19.27 -15.85 -13.38
CA VAL A 399 -19.46 -15.82 -11.92
C VAL A 399 -20.89 -15.35 -11.65
N THR A 400 -21.58 -16.03 -10.74
CA THR A 400 -22.94 -15.67 -10.30
C THR A 400 -22.92 -15.56 -8.78
N LEU A 401 -23.48 -14.48 -8.24
CA LEU A 401 -23.71 -14.30 -6.82
C LEU A 401 -25.19 -14.50 -6.54
N GLU A 402 -25.51 -15.47 -5.70
CA GLU A 402 -26.84 -15.72 -5.15
C GLU A 402 -26.90 -15.22 -3.70
N ILE A 403 -28.00 -14.54 -3.34
CA ILE A 403 -28.24 -14.02 -2.00
C ILE A 403 -29.62 -14.49 -1.57
N GLU A 404 -29.68 -15.27 -0.50
CA GLU A 404 -30.90 -15.67 0.20
C GLU A 404 -30.87 -15.12 1.61
N ALA A 405 -32.00 -14.60 2.08
CA ALA A 405 -32.13 -14.07 3.44
C ALA A 405 -33.51 -14.40 4.00
N ASP A 406 -33.55 -15.22 5.03
CA ASP A 406 -34.75 -15.50 5.81
C ASP A 406 -34.87 -14.51 6.97
N ILE A 407 -35.99 -13.79 7.04
CA ILE A 407 -36.23 -12.79 8.06
C ILE A 407 -37.56 -13.11 8.77
N PRO A 408 -37.54 -13.94 9.82
CA PRO A 408 -38.77 -14.43 10.49
C PRO A 408 -39.69 -13.35 11.03
N GLY A 409 -39.19 -12.14 11.28
CA GLY A 409 -39.95 -11.00 11.75
C GLY A 409 -40.50 -10.09 10.65
N GLY A 410 -40.30 -10.45 9.38
CA GLY A 410 -40.62 -9.61 8.22
C GLY A 410 -39.63 -8.47 8.02
N VAL A 411 -39.63 -7.91 6.80
CA VAL A 411 -38.73 -6.82 6.40
C VAL A 411 -39.47 -5.47 6.46
N PRO A 412 -38.91 -4.45 7.12
CA PRO A 412 -39.51 -3.10 7.12
C PRO A 412 -39.57 -2.52 5.69
N ASP A 413 -40.65 -1.79 5.38
CA ASP A 413 -40.88 -1.19 4.03
C ASP A 413 -39.72 -0.31 3.55
N THR A 414 -39.05 0.38 4.45
CA THR A 414 -37.87 1.19 4.13
C THR A 414 -36.71 0.36 3.62
N VAL A 415 -36.49 -0.84 4.18
CA VAL A 415 -35.45 -1.78 3.76
C VAL A 415 -35.81 -2.42 2.44
N VAL A 416 -37.08 -2.84 2.27
CA VAL A 416 -37.60 -3.39 1.00
C VAL A 416 -37.33 -2.42 -0.13
N ARG A 417 -37.70 -1.15 0.05
CA ARG A 417 -37.47 -0.10 -0.94
C ARG A 417 -36.00 0.08 -1.26
N THR A 418 -35.16 0.23 -0.25
CA THR A 418 -33.71 0.46 -0.41
C THR A 418 -33.03 -0.70 -1.15
N VAL A 419 -33.33 -1.94 -0.74
CA VAL A 419 -32.73 -3.14 -1.39
C VAL A 419 -33.21 -3.27 -2.83
N THR A 420 -34.50 -3.04 -3.10
CA THR A 420 -35.06 -3.09 -4.46
C THR A 420 -34.42 -2.04 -5.39
N GLU A 421 -34.29 -0.79 -4.92
CA GLU A 421 -33.64 0.28 -5.69
C GLU A 421 -32.17 0.00 -5.96
N ASN A 422 -31.43 -0.48 -4.97
CA ASN A 422 -30.02 -0.84 -5.10
C ASN A 422 -29.82 -2.06 -6.04
N SER A 423 -30.67 -3.08 -5.95
CA SER A 423 -30.62 -4.24 -6.83
C SER A 423 -30.81 -3.87 -8.29
N LYS A 424 -31.73 -2.93 -8.59
CA LYS A 424 -31.91 -2.37 -9.94
C LYS A 424 -30.66 -1.60 -10.40
N THR A 425 -30.10 -0.77 -9.55
CA THR A 425 -28.89 0.02 -9.85
C THR A 425 -27.69 -0.89 -10.13
N LEU A 426 -27.55 -1.96 -9.34
CA LEU A 426 -26.49 -2.97 -9.48
C LEU A 426 -26.78 -4.02 -10.56
N LYS A 427 -27.88 -3.87 -11.31
CA LYS A 427 -28.26 -4.73 -12.45
C LYS A 427 -28.41 -6.21 -12.07
N PHE A 428 -29.04 -6.50 -10.94
CA PHE A 428 -29.43 -7.87 -10.61
C PHE A 428 -30.36 -8.43 -11.70
N SER A 429 -30.08 -9.62 -12.20
CA SER A 429 -30.88 -10.28 -13.23
C SER A 429 -32.22 -10.75 -12.70
N ASN A 430 -32.28 -11.09 -11.41
CA ASN A 430 -33.51 -11.47 -10.70
C ASN A 430 -33.38 -11.00 -9.24
N HIS A 431 -34.42 -10.37 -8.70
CA HIS A 431 -34.49 -9.94 -7.30
C HIS A 431 -35.96 -9.68 -6.91
N GLY A 432 -36.29 -9.98 -5.68
CA GLY A 432 -37.65 -9.74 -5.13
C GLY A 432 -37.71 -10.12 -3.67
N PHE A 433 -38.77 -9.68 -3.01
CA PHE A 433 -39.17 -10.14 -1.69
C PHE A 433 -40.41 -11.00 -1.86
N GLU A 434 -40.47 -12.13 -1.19
CA GLU A 434 -41.60 -13.01 -1.16
C GLU A 434 -42.25 -12.94 0.22
N ALA A 435 -43.59 -12.92 0.26
CA ALA A 435 -44.36 -13.03 1.48
C ALA A 435 -44.94 -14.46 1.52
N GLU A 436 -44.55 -15.22 2.54
CA GLU A 436 -45.22 -16.48 2.87
C GLU A 436 -46.53 -16.24 3.61
#